data_fd4371e72a14ac81261ee42d36f13eeb
#
_entry.id   fd4371e72a14ac81261ee42d36f13eeb
#
_cell.length_a   1.000
_cell.length_b   1.000
_cell.length_c   1.000
_cell.angle_alpha   90.00
_cell.angle_beta   90.00
_cell.angle_gamma   90.00
#
_symmetry.space_group_name_H-M   'P 1'
#
loop_
_entity.id
_entity.type
_entity.pdbx_description
1 polymer ?
#
loop_
_entity_poly.entity_id
_entity_poly.type
_entity_poly.pdbx_seq_one_letter_code
_entity_poly.pdbx_strand_id
1 'polypeptide(L)'
;MKITLICQEIPYPAIHGSRIDMWRRIKAFAERGVELQAIFWWFGTAPTAEAIAEIHKYVSKVHLIKIEQTSLSRLRRIADLFSYPLETSSRLIKGKKLADSIDRVRDFDPDIIFLDGIHGGAIATRLSQELEVPMVTRSHNIEHIYAQKMFAAAISFKDKFRRYLAMLHLERYEKQLLTNSALFYDISADDLRFWQALNLTNGRLLSPLIEWAAVDPNSPEPIESYDIVFLGNLNAENNVAGVIWFLTEVLPLIHERSPQVTVLIAGFKPVDRIVQICHKIEYVSLEIDPVSASDTYQLGRVLINPILTGSGVKIKSIEMLQFGKPIVSTSEGVSGLPTMVKQYFRIANDPATFAAAILDFLGTDGTVPTIDASGERLRQRQLLQSYFGGEMIDRTIADLQSIVRS
;
A
#
# COMPACT_ATOMS: atom_id res chain seq x y z
N MET A 1 18.21 16.93 9.33
CA MET A 1 16.77 17.25 9.31
C MET A 1 16.07 16.33 10.29
N LYS A 2 15.21 16.92 11.13
CA LYS A 2 14.42 16.22 12.15
C LYS A 2 12.95 16.17 11.70
N ILE A 3 12.33 15.02 11.73
CA ILE A 3 10.93 14.85 11.34
C ILE A 3 10.14 14.17 12.46
N THR A 4 9.02 14.76 12.84
CA THR A 4 8.01 14.05 13.64
C THR A 4 7.00 13.39 12.71
N LEU A 5 7.05 12.04 12.67
CA LEU A 5 6.11 11.22 11.92
C LEU A 5 4.83 10.99 12.75
N ILE A 6 3.69 11.14 12.11
CA ILE A 6 2.38 10.85 12.71
C ILE A 6 1.72 9.77 11.88
N CYS A 7 1.75 8.53 12.35
CA CYS A 7 1.26 7.36 11.61
C CYS A 7 0.01 6.78 12.27
N GLN A 8 -0.96 6.39 11.47
CA GLN A 8 -2.26 5.90 11.94
C GLN A 8 -2.22 4.57 12.71
N GLU A 9 -1.13 3.83 12.61
CA GLU A 9 -0.90 2.55 13.30
C GLU A 9 0.61 2.30 13.51
N ILE A 10 0.94 1.28 14.30
CA ILE A 10 2.31 0.85 14.52
C ILE A 10 2.79 0.06 13.29
N PRO A 11 3.92 0.43 12.64
CA PRO A 11 4.34 -0.15 11.37
C PRO A 11 4.96 -1.55 11.48
N TYR A 12 5.44 -1.93 12.67
CA TYR A 12 6.10 -3.22 12.87
C TYR A 12 5.33 -4.11 13.89
N PRO A 13 5.16 -5.42 13.63
CA PRO A 13 5.61 -6.17 12.45
C PRO A 13 4.84 -5.78 11.18
N ALA A 14 5.57 -5.75 10.05
CA ALA A 14 5.07 -5.29 8.75
C ALA A 14 4.31 -6.42 8.01
N ILE A 15 3.10 -6.74 8.50
CA ILE A 15 2.31 -7.92 8.07
C ILE A 15 1.28 -7.64 6.97
N HIS A 16 1.06 -6.39 6.59
CA HIS A 16 0.15 -6.01 5.51
C HIS A 16 0.64 -4.74 4.79
N GLY A 17 0.11 -4.47 3.60
CA GLY A 17 0.64 -3.47 2.67
C GLY A 17 0.89 -2.09 3.27
N SER A 18 -0.07 -1.55 4.06
CA SER A 18 0.10 -0.25 4.72
C SER A 18 1.29 -0.24 5.69
N ARG A 19 1.44 -1.28 6.54
CA ARG A 19 2.57 -1.38 7.47
C ARG A 19 3.89 -1.60 6.75
N ILE A 20 3.90 -2.42 5.71
CA ILE A 20 5.09 -2.66 4.88
C ILE A 20 5.59 -1.35 4.29
N ASP A 21 4.70 -0.57 3.70
CA ASP A 21 5.04 0.71 3.09
C ASP A 21 5.55 1.73 4.12
N MET A 22 4.84 1.91 5.25
CA MET A 22 5.30 2.79 6.34
C MET A 22 6.67 2.37 6.88
N TRP A 23 6.87 1.06 7.12
CA TRP A 23 8.10 0.55 7.68
C TRP A 23 9.30 0.73 6.76
N ARG A 24 9.13 0.40 5.47
CA ARG A 24 10.18 0.62 4.44
C ARG A 24 10.59 2.09 4.36
N ARG A 25 9.62 3.00 4.41
CA ARG A 25 9.90 4.44 4.36
C ARG A 25 10.58 4.98 5.61
N ILE A 26 10.18 4.52 6.81
CA ILE A 26 10.85 4.87 8.07
C ILE A 26 12.34 4.47 7.99
N LYS A 27 12.63 3.24 7.58
CA LYS A 27 14.01 2.78 7.39
C LYS A 27 14.76 3.65 6.39
N ALA A 28 14.16 3.87 5.23
CA ALA A 28 14.78 4.63 4.15
C ALA A 28 15.10 6.09 4.52
N PHE A 29 14.28 6.74 5.32
CA PHE A 29 14.56 8.07 5.86
C PHE A 29 15.71 8.05 6.88
N ALA A 30 15.66 7.11 7.83
CA ALA A 30 16.70 6.98 8.85
C ALA A 30 18.08 6.66 8.24
N GLU A 31 18.15 5.75 7.28
CA GLU A 31 19.35 5.37 6.55
C GLU A 31 19.98 6.53 5.75
N ARG A 32 19.18 7.57 5.46
CA ARG A 32 19.63 8.83 4.81
C ARG A 32 19.94 9.95 5.79
N GLY A 33 20.06 9.62 7.07
CA GLY A 33 20.42 10.58 8.11
C GLY A 33 19.29 11.53 8.53
N VAL A 34 18.03 11.18 8.24
CA VAL A 34 16.87 11.89 8.82
C VAL A 34 16.65 11.39 10.24
N GLU A 35 16.70 12.28 11.21
CA GLU A 35 16.37 11.96 12.58
C GLU A 35 14.86 11.92 12.79
N LEU A 36 14.35 10.79 13.28
CA LEU A 36 12.92 10.54 13.37
C LEU A 36 12.42 10.46 14.80
N GLN A 37 11.37 11.20 15.10
CA GLN A 37 10.45 10.94 16.20
C GLN A 37 9.13 10.42 15.61
N ALA A 38 8.42 9.51 16.30
CA ALA A 38 7.15 9.00 15.79
C ALA A 38 6.05 8.96 16.84
N ILE A 39 4.83 9.31 16.41
CA ILE A 39 3.58 9.14 17.15
C ILE A 39 2.78 8.05 16.44
N PHE A 40 2.49 6.95 17.15
CA PHE A 40 1.72 5.82 16.66
C PHE A 40 0.46 5.60 17.49
N TRP A 41 -0.65 5.33 16.81
CA TRP A 41 -1.84 4.83 17.48
C TRP A 41 -1.87 3.32 17.51
N TRP A 42 -2.43 2.77 18.58
CA TRP A 42 -2.67 1.34 18.69
C TRP A 42 -4.01 1.05 19.38
N PHE A 43 -4.58 -0.11 19.10
CA PHE A 43 -5.79 -0.63 19.72
C PHE A 43 -5.68 -2.15 19.91
N GLY A 44 -6.52 -2.72 20.79
CA GLY A 44 -6.46 -4.14 21.12
C GLY A 44 -5.23 -4.52 21.92
N THR A 45 -4.40 -5.43 21.40
CA THR A 45 -3.18 -5.89 22.06
C THR A 45 -2.08 -4.85 21.96
N ALA A 46 -1.40 -4.61 23.07
CA ALA A 46 -0.24 -3.71 23.10
C ALA A 46 0.90 -4.27 22.23
N PRO A 47 1.71 -3.40 21.61
CA PRO A 47 2.90 -3.84 20.89
C PRO A 47 3.86 -4.57 21.84
N THR A 48 4.56 -5.58 21.33
CA THR A 48 5.56 -6.31 22.11
C THR A 48 6.81 -5.49 22.32
N ALA A 49 7.60 -5.83 23.35
CA ALA A 49 8.88 -5.16 23.60
C ALA A 49 9.85 -5.31 22.43
N GLU A 50 9.84 -6.47 21.77
CA GLU A 50 10.66 -6.75 20.58
C GLU A 50 10.26 -5.84 19.41
N ALA A 51 8.95 -5.64 19.20
CA ALA A 51 8.47 -4.75 18.13
C ALA A 51 8.90 -3.29 18.38
N ILE A 52 8.84 -2.84 19.61
CA ILE A 52 9.28 -1.49 19.98
C ILE A 52 10.81 -1.35 19.88
N ALA A 53 11.56 -2.37 20.29
CA ALA A 53 13.02 -2.39 20.13
C ALA A 53 13.46 -2.33 18.66
N GLU A 54 12.73 -3.04 17.76
CA GLU A 54 12.99 -2.98 16.32
C GLU A 54 12.74 -1.57 15.76
N ILE A 55 11.65 -0.91 16.19
CA ILE A 55 11.34 0.46 15.76
C ILE A 55 12.42 1.44 16.24
N HIS A 56 12.93 1.26 17.46
CA HIS A 56 13.98 2.13 18.00
C HIS A 56 15.34 2.07 17.29
N LYS A 57 15.56 1.09 16.40
CA LYS A 57 16.76 1.08 15.53
C LYS A 57 16.76 2.23 14.53
N TYR A 58 15.58 2.76 14.18
CA TYR A 58 15.39 3.77 13.14
C TYR A 58 14.70 5.05 13.65
N VAL A 59 14.03 4.98 14.79
CA VAL A 59 13.25 6.09 15.37
C VAL A 59 13.79 6.41 16.75
N SER A 60 14.32 7.60 16.93
CA SER A 60 14.99 8.03 18.19
C SER A 60 14.00 8.16 19.36
N LYS A 61 12.80 8.66 19.11
CA LYS A 61 11.75 8.83 20.12
C LYS A 61 10.41 8.28 19.63
N VAL A 62 9.80 7.37 20.39
CA VAL A 62 8.50 6.76 20.07
C VAL A 62 7.44 7.16 21.09
N HIS A 63 6.31 7.68 20.63
CA HIS A 63 5.16 8.01 21.43
C HIS A 63 3.97 7.14 21.01
N LEU A 64 3.52 6.26 21.91
CA LEU A 64 2.41 5.35 21.68
C LEU A 64 1.13 5.90 22.29
N ILE A 65 0.08 6.02 21.49
CA ILE A 65 -1.23 6.51 21.90
C ILE A 65 -2.26 5.38 21.77
N LYS A 66 -2.84 4.96 22.90
CA LYS A 66 -3.89 3.96 22.88
C LYS A 66 -5.22 4.56 22.43
N ILE A 67 -5.86 3.94 21.45
CA ILE A 67 -7.24 4.23 21.06
C ILE A 67 -8.16 3.58 22.09
N GLU A 68 -8.81 4.41 22.92
CA GLU A 68 -9.72 3.93 23.95
C GLU A 68 -11.03 3.42 23.35
N GLN A 69 -11.50 2.26 23.83
CA GLN A 69 -12.75 1.63 23.36
C GLN A 69 -13.83 1.54 24.47
N THR A 70 -13.77 2.43 25.46
CA THR A 70 -14.74 2.50 26.57
C THR A 70 -16.07 3.11 26.10
N SER A 71 -17.14 2.87 26.84
CA SER A 71 -18.45 3.50 26.57
C SER A 71 -18.35 5.02 26.56
N LEU A 72 -17.57 5.61 27.49
CA LEU A 72 -17.34 7.05 27.56
C LEU A 72 -16.61 7.57 26.31
N SER A 73 -15.59 6.83 25.83
CA SER A 73 -14.89 7.22 24.60
C SER A 73 -15.79 7.15 23.36
N ARG A 74 -16.74 6.22 23.32
CA ARG A 74 -17.74 6.14 22.25
C ARG A 74 -18.69 7.35 22.26
N LEU A 75 -19.16 7.75 23.43
CA LEU A 75 -20.01 8.96 23.57
C LEU A 75 -19.26 10.23 23.16
N ARG A 76 -18.00 10.37 23.56
CA ARG A 76 -17.15 11.50 23.11
C ARG A 76 -16.99 11.54 21.60
N ARG A 77 -16.76 10.40 20.98
CA ARG A 77 -16.65 10.31 19.50
C ARG A 77 -17.93 10.75 18.79
N ILE A 78 -19.10 10.43 19.36
CA ILE A 78 -20.38 10.90 18.80
C ILE A 78 -20.44 12.44 18.86
N ALA A 79 -20.04 13.05 19.95
CA ALA A 79 -19.95 14.52 20.05
C ALA A 79 -18.92 15.09 19.05
N ASP A 80 -17.77 14.43 18.89
CA ASP A 80 -16.71 14.86 17.98
C ASP A 80 -17.10 14.72 16.50
N LEU A 81 -18.12 13.88 16.15
CA LEU A 81 -18.65 13.76 14.79
C LEU A 81 -19.28 15.05 14.25
N PHE A 82 -19.60 16.03 15.09
CA PHE A 82 -20.04 17.34 14.62
C PHE A 82 -18.91 18.14 13.92
N SER A 83 -17.65 17.79 14.19
CA SER A 83 -16.49 18.55 13.68
C SER A 83 -15.49 17.72 12.92
N TYR A 84 -15.43 16.42 13.16
CA TYR A 84 -14.40 15.53 12.61
C TYR A 84 -15.02 14.24 12.04
N PRO A 85 -14.40 13.65 10.99
CA PRO A 85 -14.76 12.33 10.53
C PRO A 85 -14.61 11.26 11.63
N LEU A 86 -15.36 10.16 11.53
CA LEU A 86 -15.42 9.10 12.55
C LEU A 86 -14.03 8.53 12.91
N GLU A 87 -13.20 8.24 11.91
CA GLU A 87 -11.87 7.69 12.14
C GLU A 87 -10.93 8.72 12.79
N THR A 88 -11.00 9.98 12.38
CA THR A 88 -10.26 11.08 13.01
C THR A 88 -10.72 11.29 14.45
N SER A 89 -12.04 11.25 14.72
CA SER A 89 -12.58 11.39 16.07
C SER A 89 -12.08 10.30 17.02
N SER A 90 -11.77 9.11 16.50
CA SER A 90 -11.20 8.02 17.30
C SER A 90 -9.75 8.28 17.74
N ARG A 91 -9.04 9.14 17.03
CA ARG A 91 -7.62 9.49 17.25
C ARG A 91 -7.43 10.85 17.91
N LEU A 92 -8.52 11.56 18.21
CA LEU A 92 -8.44 12.84 18.93
C LEU A 92 -7.88 12.65 20.33
N ILE A 93 -6.88 13.44 20.66
CA ILE A 93 -6.37 13.61 22.02
C ILE A 93 -6.66 15.02 22.50
N LYS A 94 -7.00 15.16 23.77
CA LYS A 94 -7.42 16.44 24.38
C LYS A 94 -6.81 16.59 25.76
N GLY A 95 -6.85 17.82 26.29
CA GLY A 95 -6.40 18.13 27.64
C GLY A 95 -4.94 17.77 27.90
N LYS A 96 -4.64 17.19 29.05
CA LYS A 96 -3.27 16.85 29.46
C LYS A 96 -2.53 15.96 28.43
N LYS A 97 -3.21 14.96 27.84
CA LYS A 97 -2.57 14.09 26.84
C LYS A 97 -2.11 14.87 25.60
N LEU A 98 -2.86 15.89 25.19
CA LEU A 98 -2.46 16.76 24.09
C LEU A 98 -1.28 17.65 24.49
N ALA A 99 -1.34 18.27 25.66
CA ALA A 99 -0.24 19.10 26.18
C ALA A 99 1.06 18.29 26.29
N ASP A 100 1.00 17.11 26.92
CA ASP A 100 2.16 16.21 27.02
C ASP A 100 2.72 15.80 25.65
N SER A 101 1.86 15.66 24.62
CA SER A 101 2.32 15.36 23.25
C SER A 101 2.99 16.56 22.60
N ILE A 102 2.45 17.76 22.78
CA ILE A 102 3.05 19.01 22.28
C ILE A 102 4.42 19.22 22.92
N ASP A 103 4.54 19.07 24.24
CA ASP A 103 5.80 19.23 24.96
C ASP A 103 6.87 18.23 24.47
N ARG A 104 6.51 16.96 24.31
CA ARG A 104 7.42 15.94 23.78
C ARG A 104 7.90 16.23 22.36
N VAL A 105 7.03 16.78 21.50
CA VAL A 105 7.41 17.14 20.13
C VAL A 105 8.26 18.41 20.15
N ARG A 106 7.94 19.39 21.01
CA ARG A 106 8.76 20.59 21.23
C ARG A 106 10.18 20.24 21.69
N ASP A 107 10.31 19.29 22.66
CA ASP A 107 11.61 18.82 23.14
C ASP A 107 12.44 18.04 22.07
N PHE A 108 11.79 17.57 21.05
CA PHE A 108 12.47 16.96 19.89
C PHE A 108 12.93 18.04 18.91
N ASP A 109 12.21 19.16 18.82
CA ASP A 109 12.50 20.28 17.94
C ASP A 109 12.54 19.88 16.46
N PRO A 110 11.39 19.43 15.89
CA PRO A 110 11.35 18.94 14.50
C PRO A 110 11.36 20.09 13.51
N ASP A 111 11.97 19.84 12.36
CA ASP A 111 11.89 20.73 11.18
C ASP A 111 10.55 20.58 10.43
N ILE A 112 9.93 19.39 10.53
CA ILE A 112 8.69 19.03 9.80
C ILE A 112 7.80 18.13 10.65
N ILE A 113 6.50 18.37 10.58
CA ILE A 113 5.46 17.44 10.99
C ILE A 113 5.01 16.66 9.76
N PHE A 114 5.33 15.37 9.69
CA PHE A 114 4.97 14.50 8.58
C PHE A 114 3.81 13.58 8.97
N LEU A 115 2.63 13.86 8.43
CA LEU A 115 1.43 13.08 8.65
C LEU A 115 1.32 11.96 7.61
N ASP A 116 1.33 10.72 8.05
CA ASP A 116 1.20 9.53 7.22
C ASP A 116 -0.20 8.90 7.38
N GLY A 117 -1.07 9.23 6.46
CA GLY A 117 -2.50 8.94 6.52
C GLY A 117 -3.31 10.04 7.22
N ILE A 118 -4.45 10.42 6.63
CA ILE A 118 -5.22 11.63 7.03
C ILE A 118 -5.86 11.55 8.41
N HIS A 119 -6.03 10.36 8.98
CA HIS A 119 -6.80 10.18 10.22
C HIS A 119 -6.14 10.79 11.47
N GLY A 120 -4.82 10.98 11.44
CA GLY A 120 -4.06 11.72 12.46
C GLY A 120 -4.01 13.23 12.27
N GLY A 121 -4.71 13.77 11.27
CA GLY A 121 -4.59 15.17 10.85
C GLY A 121 -4.92 16.21 11.92
N ALA A 122 -5.85 15.90 12.83
CA ALA A 122 -6.21 16.84 13.90
C ALA A 122 -5.02 17.15 14.83
N ILE A 123 -4.26 16.13 15.23
CA ILE A 123 -3.05 16.36 16.05
C ILE A 123 -1.93 16.95 15.22
N ALA A 124 -1.75 16.50 13.98
CA ALA A 124 -0.72 17.04 13.08
C ALA A 124 -0.89 18.55 12.86
N THR A 125 -2.12 18.98 12.55
CA THR A 125 -2.45 20.40 12.39
C THR A 125 -2.20 21.19 13.68
N ARG A 126 -2.59 20.63 14.84
CA ARG A 126 -2.37 21.30 16.13
C ARG A 126 -0.88 21.44 16.45
N LEU A 127 -0.08 20.40 16.24
CA LEU A 127 1.37 20.43 16.44
C LEU A 127 2.03 21.45 15.51
N SER A 128 1.67 21.44 14.23
CA SER A 128 2.17 22.40 13.25
C SER A 128 1.90 23.85 13.66
N GLN A 129 0.69 24.14 14.12
CA GLN A 129 0.30 25.49 14.57
C GLN A 129 0.99 25.93 15.86
N GLU A 130 1.08 25.04 16.87
CA GLU A 130 1.66 25.37 18.19
C GLU A 130 3.19 25.51 18.15
N LEU A 131 3.83 24.84 17.21
CA LEU A 131 5.28 24.82 17.07
C LEU A 131 5.78 25.70 15.91
N GLU A 132 4.86 26.23 15.11
CA GLU A 132 5.14 27.00 13.89
C GLU A 132 6.03 26.22 12.89
N VAL A 133 5.80 24.90 12.80
CA VAL A 133 6.54 23.97 11.97
C VAL A 133 5.68 23.53 10.78
N PRO A 134 6.20 23.51 9.54
CA PRO A 134 5.43 23.12 8.37
C PRO A 134 4.92 21.66 8.48
N MET A 135 3.64 21.47 8.08
CA MET A 135 3.03 20.14 7.99
C MET A 135 3.09 19.64 6.56
N VAL A 136 3.50 18.39 6.41
CA VAL A 136 3.44 17.62 5.16
C VAL A 136 2.53 16.43 5.36
N THR A 137 1.60 16.19 4.43
CA THR A 137 0.65 15.08 4.53
C THR A 137 0.90 14.07 3.43
N ARG A 138 0.88 12.77 3.74
CA ARG A 138 0.86 11.68 2.77
C ARG A 138 -0.49 10.97 2.80
N SER A 139 -1.22 11.06 1.70
CA SER A 139 -2.51 10.40 1.49
C SER A 139 -2.30 8.98 0.95
N HIS A 140 -3.12 8.04 1.40
CA HIS A 140 -3.06 6.64 0.97
C HIS A 140 -4.18 6.28 -0.01
N ASN A 141 -5.26 7.05 -0.02
CA ASN A 141 -6.42 6.93 -0.89
C ASN A 141 -7.14 8.27 -0.92
N ILE A 142 -8.06 8.45 -1.85
CA ILE A 142 -9.09 9.45 -1.71
C ILE A 142 -10.13 8.88 -0.74
N GLU A 143 -9.96 9.17 0.55
CA GLU A 143 -10.70 8.49 1.63
C GLU A 143 -12.22 8.70 1.53
N HIS A 144 -12.68 9.88 1.12
CA HIS A 144 -14.12 10.12 0.96
C HIS A 144 -14.72 9.29 -0.19
N ILE A 145 -14.01 9.12 -1.32
CA ILE A 145 -14.45 8.25 -2.42
C ILE A 145 -14.41 6.78 -2.00
N TYR A 146 -13.37 6.37 -1.27
CA TYR A 146 -13.31 5.03 -0.72
C TYR A 146 -14.47 4.75 0.23
N ALA A 147 -14.77 5.66 1.14
CA ALA A 147 -15.91 5.54 2.06
C ALA A 147 -17.26 5.46 1.31
N GLN A 148 -17.44 6.25 0.23
CA GLN A 148 -18.62 6.17 -0.63
C GLN A 148 -18.78 4.79 -1.30
N LYS A 149 -17.70 4.24 -1.87
CA LYS A 149 -17.70 2.89 -2.45
C LYS A 149 -18.07 1.83 -1.42
N MET A 150 -17.50 1.95 -0.22
CA MET A 150 -17.78 1.02 0.87
C MET A 150 -19.23 1.15 1.39
N PHE A 151 -19.81 2.34 1.40
CA PHE A 151 -21.21 2.56 1.72
C PHE A 151 -22.13 1.92 0.66
N ALA A 152 -21.84 2.12 -0.62
CA ALA A 152 -22.59 1.54 -1.73
C ALA A 152 -22.58 0.00 -1.70
N ALA A 153 -21.45 -0.61 -1.34
CA ALA A 153 -21.30 -2.06 -1.24
C ALA A 153 -21.93 -2.68 0.02
N ALA A 154 -22.33 -1.88 1.02
CA ALA A 154 -22.89 -2.40 2.26
C ALA A 154 -24.30 -2.97 2.05
N ILE A 155 -24.54 -4.20 2.52
CA ILE A 155 -25.79 -4.91 2.40
C ILE A 155 -26.70 -4.64 3.62
N SER A 156 -26.15 -4.73 4.83
CA SER A 156 -26.94 -4.60 6.06
C SER A 156 -27.22 -3.14 6.41
N PHE A 157 -28.39 -2.87 6.97
CA PHE A 157 -28.76 -1.51 7.45
C PHE A 157 -27.78 -0.98 8.49
N LYS A 158 -27.31 -1.85 9.41
CA LYS A 158 -26.32 -1.49 10.45
C LYS A 158 -25.00 -1.06 9.83
N ASP A 159 -24.52 -1.79 8.82
CA ASP A 159 -23.29 -1.44 8.12
C ASP A 159 -23.46 -0.17 7.28
N LYS A 160 -24.56 0.00 6.59
CA LYS A 160 -24.88 1.25 5.88
C LYS A 160 -24.86 2.44 6.82
N PHE A 161 -25.51 2.33 7.97
CA PHE A 161 -25.53 3.43 8.93
C PHE A 161 -24.13 3.76 9.46
N ARG A 162 -23.35 2.76 9.84
CA ARG A 162 -21.96 2.95 10.28
C ARG A 162 -21.09 3.63 9.20
N ARG A 163 -21.22 3.17 7.95
CA ARG A 163 -20.46 3.73 6.81
C ARG A 163 -20.92 5.15 6.47
N TYR A 164 -22.21 5.43 6.59
CA TYR A 164 -22.74 6.78 6.46
C TYR A 164 -22.09 7.74 7.49
N LEU A 165 -22.04 7.32 8.75
CA LEU A 165 -21.36 8.11 9.78
C LEU A 165 -19.86 8.32 9.48
N ALA A 166 -19.19 7.35 8.87
CA ALA A 166 -17.79 7.46 8.48
C ALA A 166 -17.57 8.47 7.33
N MET A 167 -18.58 8.72 6.49
CA MET A 167 -18.52 9.71 5.42
C MET A 167 -18.75 11.14 5.89
N LEU A 168 -19.35 11.34 7.08
CA LEU A 168 -19.64 12.68 7.58
C LEU A 168 -18.37 13.52 7.68
N HIS A 169 -18.41 14.71 7.08
CA HIS A 169 -17.31 15.69 7.04
C HIS A 169 -16.03 15.22 6.34
N LEU A 170 -15.95 13.97 5.86
CA LEU A 170 -14.69 13.37 5.41
C LEU A 170 -14.12 14.11 4.19
N GLU A 171 -14.92 14.39 3.17
CA GLU A 171 -14.48 15.11 1.95
C GLU A 171 -13.94 16.51 2.30
N ARG A 172 -14.70 17.27 3.08
CA ARG A 172 -14.29 18.61 3.50
C ARG A 172 -13.00 18.58 4.33
N TYR A 173 -12.94 17.65 5.28
CA TYR A 173 -11.78 17.47 6.15
C TYR A 173 -10.52 17.10 5.35
N GLU A 174 -10.63 16.11 4.48
CA GLU A 174 -9.53 15.65 3.62
C GLU A 174 -9.02 16.79 2.74
N LYS A 175 -9.92 17.47 2.03
CA LYS A 175 -9.56 18.60 1.18
C LYS A 175 -8.90 19.74 1.97
N GLN A 176 -9.44 20.11 3.13
CA GLN A 176 -8.84 21.15 3.97
C GLN A 176 -7.46 20.75 4.49
N LEU A 177 -7.28 19.49 4.89
CA LEU A 177 -6.01 18.98 5.38
C LEU A 177 -4.93 19.05 4.30
N LEU A 178 -5.23 18.60 3.08
CA LEU A 178 -4.31 18.63 1.95
C LEU A 178 -4.00 20.06 1.50
N THR A 179 -5.00 20.93 1.48
CA THR A 179 -4.83 22.35 1.13
C THR A 179 -3.95 23.09 2.14
N ASN A 180 -4.10 22.79 3.44
CA ASN A 180 -3.35 23.43 4.51
C ASN A 180 -1.95 22.83 4.74
N SER A 181 -1.61 21.74 4.07
CA SER A 181 -0.26 21.18 4.09
C SER A 181 0.67 22.02 3.23
N ALA A 182 1.90 22.27 3.69
CA ALA A 182 2.94 22.94 2.86
C ALA A 182 3.19 22.13 1.58
N LEU A 183 3.10 20.79 1.69
CA LEU A 183 3.15 19.84 0.59
C LEU A 183 2.30 18.65 0.96
N PHE A 184 1.58 18.05 0.01
CA PHE A 184 1.06 16.72 0.23
C PHE A 184 1.62 15.72 -0.79
N TYR A 185 1.72 14.49 -0.36
CA TYR A 185 2.06 13.36 -1.23
C TYR A 185 0.86 12.45 -1.38
N ASP A 186 0.69 11.91 -2.57
CA ASP A 186 -0.23 10.81 -2.82
C ASP A 186 0.54 9.55 -3.22
N ILE A 187 0.08 8.38 -2.80
CA ILE A 187 0.70 7.11 -3.18
C ILE A 187 0.33 6.68 -4.60
N SER A 188 -0.77 7.23 -5.10
CA SER A 188 -1.42 6.88 -6.36
C SER A 188 -1.31 8.02 -7.36
N ALA A 189 -0.82 7.71 -8.57
CA ALA A 189 -0.79 8.69 -9.65
C ALA A 189 -2.20 9.08 -10.12
N ASP A 190 -3.18 8.18 -9.98
CA ASP A 190 -4.58 8.44 -10.36
C ASP A 190 -5.22 9.40 -9.34
N ASP A 191 -4.98 9.17 -8.03
CA ASP A 191 -5.51 10.01 -6.94
C ASP A 191 -4.86 11.40 -6.95
N LEU A 192 -3.55 11.47 -7.21
CA LEU A 192 -2.88 12.76 -7.38
C LEU A 192 -3.51 13.58 -8.52
N ARG A 193 -3.81 12.96 -9.66
CA ARG A 193 -4.50 13.64 -10.78
C ARG A 193 -5.89 14.12 -10.40
N PHE A 194 -6.62 13.35 -9.58
CA PHE A 194 -7.92 13.78 -9.07
C PHE A 194 -7.80 15.08 -8.25
N TRP A 195 -6.84 15.16 -7.33
CA TRP A 195 -6.62 16.37 -6.54
C TRP A 195 -6.15 17.55 -7.37
N GLN A 196 -5.28 17.31 -8.34
CA GLN A 196 -4.84 18.35 -9.29
C GLN A 196 -6.00 18.91 -10.13
N ALA A 197 -6.93 18.05 -10.54
CA ALA A 197 -8.15 18.48 -11.25
C ALA A 197 -9.07 19.35 -10.37
N LEU A 198 -8.96 19.24 -9.05
CA LEU A 198 -9.62 20.11 -8.07
C LEU A 198 -8.78 21.33 -7.66
N ASN A 199 -7.74 21.66 -8.43
CA ASN A 199 -6.82 22.78 -8.23
C ASN A 199 -5.96 22.70 -6.95
N LEU A 200 -5.70 21.51 -6.41
CA LEU A 200 -4.68 21.32 -5.38
C LEU A 200 -3.31 21.16 -6.07
N THR A 201 -2.53 22.25 -6.12
CA THR A 201 -1.26 22.31 -6.87
C THR A 201 -0.03 21.95 -6.04
N ASN A 202 -0.20 21.86 -4.71
CA ASN A 202 0.86 21.48 -3.76
C ASN A 202 1.01 19.95 -3.59
N GLY A 203 0.48 19.14 -4.53
CA GLY A 203 0.56 17.69 -4.50
C GLY A 203 1.71 17.11 -5.31
N ARG A 204 2.34 16.06 -4.82
CA ARG A 204 3.36 15.26 -5.51
C ARG A 204 3.12 13.76 -5.32
N LEU A 205 3.75 12.95 -6.17
CA LEU A 205 3.68 11.50 -6.07
C LEU A 205 4.78 10.99 -5.12
N LEU A 206 4.37 10.19 -4.13
CA LEU A 206 5.26 9.39 -3.29
C LEU A 206 4.70 7.97 -3.19
N SER A 207 5.02 7.16 -4.19
CA SER A 207 4.56 5.77 -4.33
C SER A 207 5.06 4.89 -3.17
N PRO A 208 4.51 3.68 -2.98
CA PRO A 208 5.07 2.72 -2.03
C PRO A 208 6.51 2.36 -2.39
N LEU A 209 7.37 2.32 -1.38
CA LEU A 209 8.77 1.96 -1.55
C LEU A 209 8.93 0.44 -1.66
N ILE A 210 9.73 -0.03 -2.62
CA ILE A 210 10.11 -1.42 -2.76
C ILE A 210 11.56 -1.61 -2.30
N GLU A 211 11.79 -2.65 -1.52
CA GLU A 211 13.12 -3.17 -1.25
C GLU A 211 13.55 -4.04 -2.45
N TRP A 212 14.50 -3.55 -3.23
CA TRP A 212 15.04 -4.29 -4.36
C TRP A 212 15.96 -5.38 -3.84
N ALA A 213 15.65 -6.64 -4.18
CA ALA A 213 16.59 -7.72 -3.95
C ALA A 213 17.91 -7.39 -4.67
N ALA A 214 19.03 -7.54 -3.97
CA ALA A 214 20.32 -7.50 -4.62
C ALA A 214 20.35 -8.64 -5.66
N VAL A 215 20.46 -8.30 -6.93
CA VAL A 215 20.69 -9.31 -7.95
C VAL A 215 22.14 -9.73 -7.81
N ASP A 216 22.37 -10.93 -7.30
CA ASP A 216 23.67 -11.57 -7.42
C ASP A 216 23.84 -12.01 -8.87
N PRO A 217 24.75 -11.40 -9.63
CA PRO A 217 24.97 -11.78 -11.05
C PRO A 217 25.43 -13.23 -11.23
N ASN A 218 25.87 -13.88 -10.14
CA ASN A 218 26.35 -15.26 -10.14
C ASN A 218 25.31 -16.26 -9.60
N SER A 219 24.14 -15.78 -9.17
CA SER A 219 23.05 -16.68 -8.80
C SER A 219 22.60 -17.49 -10.02
N PRO A 220 22.43 -18.82 -9.87
CA PRO A 220 21.86 -19.62 -10.95
C PRO A 220 20.50 -19.05 -11.34
N GLU A 221 20.18 -19.05 -12.62
CA GLU A 221 18.84 -18.65 -13.04
C GLU A 221 17.80 -19.50 -12.30
N PRO A 222 16.78 -18.86 -11.72
CA PRO A 222 15.75 -19.59 -10.99
C PRO A 222 15.07 -20.58 -11.93
N ILE A 223 14.90 -21.81 -11.47
CA ILE A 223 14.18 -22.85 -12.19
C ILE A 223 12.69 -22.48 -12.17
N GLU A 224 12.16 -22.10 -13.32
CA GLU A 224 10.72 -21.90 -13.50
C GLU A 224 10.02 -23.26 -13.40
N SER A 225 9.25 -23.42 -12.31
CA SER A 225 8.57 -24.68 -11.99
C SER A 225 7.08 -24.66 -12.32
N TYR A 226 6.53 -23.47 -12.58
CA TYR A 226 5.12 -23.25 -12.91
C TYR A 226 4.97 -22.29 -14.09
N ASP A 227 3.98 -22.56 -14.91
CA ASP A 227 3.63 -21.66 -16.01
C ASP A 227 3.01 -20.36 -15.48
N ILE A 228 2.15 -20.44 -14.46
CA ILE A 228 1.41 -19.30 -13.92
C ILE A 228 1.59 -19.25 -12.41
N VAL A 229 1.92 -18.06 -11.89
CA VAL A 229 2.03 -17.84 -10.44
C VAL A 229 1.19 -16.64 -10.00
N PHE A 230 0.39 -16.87 -8.96
CA PHE A 230 -0.23 -15.83 -8.15
C PHE A 230 0.34 -15.85 -6.74
N LEU A 231 0.64 -14.68 -6.17
CA LEU A 231 1.01 -14.51 -4.77
C LEU A 231 0.20 -13.37 -4.13
N GLY A 232 -0.34 -13.62 -2.93
CA GLY A 232 -1.06 -12.57 -2.19
C GLY A 232 -1.62 -13.02 -0.85
N ASN A 233 -2.24 -12.09 -0.12
CA ASN A 233 -2.97 -12.43 1.10
C ASN A 233 -4.29 -13.13 0.72
N LEU A 234 -4.35 -14.45 0.90
CA LEU A 234 -5.51 -15.29 0.55
C LEU A 234 -6.65 -15.24 1.58
N ASN A 235 -6.56 -14.33 2.55
CA ASN A 235 -7.65 -13.97 3.47
C ASN A 235 -8.27 -12.59 3.13
N ALA A 236 -7.66 -11.82 2.25
CA ALA A 236 -8.21 -10.54 1.81
C ALA A 236 -9.26 -10.76 0.71
N GLU A 237 -10.46 -10.22 0.91
CA GLU A 237 -11.65 -10.47 0.07
C GLU A 237 -11.40 -10.20 -1.42
N ASN A 238 -10.69 -9.12 -1.76
CA ASN A 238 -10.35 -8.79 -3.14
C ASN A 238 -9.40 -9.80 -3.79
N ASN A 239 -8.44 -10.34 -3.05
CA ASN A 239 -7.56 -11.40 -3.54
C ASN A 239 -8.33 -12.72 -3.70
N VAL A 240 -9.15 -13.06 -2.71
CA VAL A 240 -10.00 -14.26 -2.75
C VAL A 240 -10.93 -14.23 -3.96
N ALA A 241 -11.64 -13.12 -4.17
CA ALA A 241 -12.53 -12.97 -5.33
C ALA A 241 -11.77 -13.07 -6.67
N GLY A 242 -10.61 -12.43 -6.78
CA GLY A 242 -9.78 -12.46 -7.98
C GLY A 242 -9.23 -13.86 -8.29
N VAL A 243 -8.73 -14.58 -7.27
CA VAL A 243 -8.21 -15.95 -7.43
C VAL A 243 -9.35 -16.90 -7.81
N ILE A 244 -10.51 -16.79 -7.18
CA ILE A 244 -11.68 -17.61 -7.54
C ILE A 244 -12.09 -17.35 -8.99
N TRP A 245 -12.24 -16.10 -9.39
CA TRP A 245 -12.55 -15.74 -10.78
C TRP A 245 -11.52 -16.32 -11.75
N PHE A 246 -10.22 -16.22 -11.43
CA PHE A 246 -9.17 -16.81 -12.27
C PHE A 246 -9.34 -18.34 -12.39
N LEU A 247 -9.51 -19.04 -11.27
CA LEU A 247 -9.61 -20.51 -11.25
C LEU A 247 -10.90 -21.05 -11.87
N THR A 248 -12.01 -20.29 -11.80
CA THR A 248 -13.31 -20.77 -12.28
C THR A 248 -13.68 -20.31 -13.69
N GLU A 249 -13.20 -19.16 -14.13
CA GLU A 249 -13.62 -18.56 -15.41
C GLU A 249 -12.47 -18.43 -16.41
N VAL A 250 -11.24 -18.17 -15.95
CA VAL A 250 -10.08 -17.96 -16.84
C VAL A 250 -9.33 -19.27 -17.10
N LEU A 251 -8.97 -19.98 -16.03
CA LEU A 251 -8.13 -21.17 -16.10
C LEU A 251 -8.71 -22.30 -16.97
N PRO A 252 -10.04 -22.57 -16.99
CA PRO A 252 -10.61 -23.54 -17.93
C PRO A 252 -10.33 -23.21 -19.40
N LEU A 253 -10.37 -21.92 -19.77
CA LEU A 253 -10.07 -21.48 -21.14
C LEU A 253 -8.59 -21.66 -21.52
N ILE A 254 -7.69 -21.53 -20.55
CA ILE A 254 -6.27 -21.81 -20.74
C ILE A 254 -6.05 -23.31 -20.87
N HIS A 255 -6.62 -24.11 -19.98
CA HIS A 255 -6.44 -25.55 -19.95
C HIS A 255 -6.98 -26.25 -21.22
N GLU A 256 -8.07 -25.76 -21.79
CA GLU A 256 -8.60 -26.25 -23.08
C GLU A 256 -7.56 -26.16 -24.20
N ARG A 257 -6.71 -25.10 -24.22
CA ARG A 257 -5.70 -24.87 -25.25
C ARG A 257 -4.31 -25.38 -24.87
N SER A 258 -4.03 -25.46 -23.55
CA SER A 258 -2.77 -25.92 -22.98
C SER A 258 -3.04 -26.88 -21.81
N PRO A 259 -3.34 -28.16 -22.10
CA PRO A 259 -3.68 -29.15 -21.05
C PRO A 259 -2.55 -29.45 -20.05
N GLN A 260 -1.31 -29.08 -20.39
CA GLN A 260 -0.14 -29.29 -19.53
C GLN A 260 0.16 -28.08 -18.62
N VAL A 261 -0.67 -27.04 -18.66
CA VAL A 261 -0.44 -25.83 -17.86
C VAL A 261 -0.36 -26.15 -16.37
N THR A 262 0.61 -25.57 -15.70
CA THR A 262 0.82 -25.69 -14.26
C THR A 262 0.62 -24.35 -13.58
N VAL A 263 -0.08 -24.33 -12.45
CA VAL A 263 -0.44 -23.11 -11.72
C VAL A 263 -0.03 -23.20 -10.27
N LEU A 264 0.61 -22.17 -9.76
CA LEU A 264 0.85 -22.00 -8.32
C LEU A 264 0.00 -20.84 -7.79
N ILE A 265 -0.86 -21.14 -6.83
CA ILE A 265 -1.54 -20.15 -5.99
C ILE A 265 -0.82 -20.14 -4.64
N ALA A 266 -0.18 -19.02 -4.30
CA ALA A 266 0.58 -18.90 -3.07
C ALA A 266 0.08 -17.73 -2.22
N GLY A 267 0.15 -17.87 -0.89
CA GLY A 267 -0.16 -16.75 -0.03
C GLY A 267 -0.49 -17.04 1.41
N PHE A 268 -0.72 -15.95 2.13
CA PHE A 268 -0.92 -15.94 3.56
C PHE A 268 -2.35 -16.30 3.94
N LYS A 269 -2.50 -17.27 4.85
CA LYS A 269 -3.77 -17.66 5.50
C LYS A 269 -4.95 -17.84 4.52
N PRO A 270 -4.91 -18.78 3.59
CA PRO A 270 -6.00 -18.98 2.65
C PRO A 270 -7.31 -19.31 3.38
N VAL A 271 -8.41 -18.73 2.89
CA VAL A 271 -9.77 -19.12 3.33
C VAL A 271 -10.10 -20.53 2.79
N ASP A 272 -10.95 -21.27 3.52
CA ASP A 272 -11.34 -22.66 3.16
C ASP A 272 -11.79 -22.80 1.70
N ARG A 273 -12.48 -21.80 1.17
CA ARG A 273 -12.95 -21.81 -0.22
C ARG A 273 -11.81 -21.87 -1.24
N ILE A 274 -10.70 -21.16 -0.99
CA ILE A 274 -9.49 -21.22 -1.84
C ILE A 274 -8.86 -22.60 -1.75
N VAL A 275 -8.69 -23.13 -0.53
CA VAL A 275 -8.14 -24.45 -0.30
C VAL A 275 -8.93 -25.52 -1.05
N GLN A 276 -10.26 -25.49 -0.92
CA GLN A 276 -11.16 -26.44 -1.57
C GLN A 276 -11.12 -26.39 -3.10
N ILE A 277 -11.03 -25.18 -3.70
CA ILE A 277 -10.97 -25.04 -5.15
C ILE A 277 -9.62 -25.53 -5.68
N CYS A 278 -8.50 -25.12 -5.07
CA CYS A 278 -7.17 -25.56 -5.47
C CYS A 278 -7.03 -27.09 -5.43
N HIS A 279 -7.51 -27.73 -4.37
CA HIS A 279 -7.45 -29.20 -4.24
C HIS A 279 -8.31 -29.96 -5.25
N LYS A 280 -9.30 -29.32 -5.89
CA LYS A 280 -10.14 -29.96 -6.90
C LYS A 280 -9.55 -29.93 -8.32
N ILE A 281 -8.52 -29.13 -8.53
CA ILE A 281 -7.91 -28.92 -9.86
C ILE A 281 -6.50 -29.51 -9.81
N GLU A 282 -6.29 -30.64 -10.47
CA GLU A 282 -5.06 -31.45 -10.37
C GLU A 282 -3.79 -30.69 -10.75
N TYR A 283 -3.87 -29.75 -11.71
CA TYR A 283 -2.75 -28.96 -12.18
C TYR A 283 -2.58 -27.61 -11.46
N VAL A 284 -3.25 -27.43 -10.30
CA VAL A 284 -3.11 -26.26 -9.42
C VAL A 284 -2.46 -26.68 -8.11
N SER A 285 -1.33 -26.07 -7.80
CA SER A 285 -0.66 -26.20 -6.50
C SER A 285 -1.05 -25.05 -5.59
N LEU A 286 -1.19 -25.32 -4.28
CA LEU A 286 -1.41 -24.30 -3.26
C LEU A 286 -0.24 -24.29 -2.29
N GLU A 287 0.45 -23.15 -2.16
CA GLU A 287 1.48 -22.92 -1.15
C GLU A 287 0.97 -21.95 -0.08
N ILE A 288 0.93 -22.44 1.17
CA ILE A 288 0.43 -21.68 2.32
C ILE A 288 1.61 -21.05 3.05
N ASP A 289 1.51 -19.75 3.33
CA ASP A 289 2.50 -18.98 4.08
C ASP A 289 3.94 -19.13 3.53
N PRO A 290 4.19 -18.85 2.23
CA PRO A 290 5.51 -18.97 1.64
C PRO A 290 6.54 -18.10 2.40
N VAL A 291 7.73 -18.64 2.59
CA VAL A 291 8.80 -18.01 3.36
C VAL A 291 9.32 -16.74 2.66
N SER A 292 9.39 -16.77 1.33
CA SER A 292 9.94 -15.68 0.51
C SER A 292 9.01 -15.37 -0.67
N ALA A 293 8.52 -14.14 -0.71
CA ALA A 293 7.75 -13.67 -1.86
C ALA A 293 8.60 -13.62 -3.14
N SER A 294 9.89 -13.28 -3.00
CA SER A 294 10.84 -13.24 -4.11
C SER A 294 10.98 -14.60 -4.76
N ASP A 295 11.22 -15.64 -3.96
CA ASP A 295 11.42 -17.00 -4.46
C ASP A 295 10.14 -17.54 -5.12
N THR A 296 8.98 -17.26 -4.53
CA THR A 296 7.69 -17.63 -5.11
C THR A 296 7.46 -16.99 -6.49
N TYR A 297 7.73 -15.68 -6.65
CA TYR A 297 7.59 -15.03 -7.97
C TYR A 297 8.57 -15.59 -9.01
N GLN A 298 9.75 -16.01 -8.58
CA GLN A 298 10.76 -16.60 -9.49
C GLN A 298 10.34 -17.94 -10.07
N LEU A 299 9.46 -18.69 -9.40
CA LEU A 299 8.97 -19.99 -9.88
C LEU A 299 8.07 -19.89 -11.11
N GLY A 300 7.47 -18.73 -11.40
CA GLY A 300 6.50 -18.56 -12.49
C GLY A 300 7.13 -18.12 -13.79
N ARG A 301 6.63 -18.62 -14.92
CA ARG A 301 6.89 -18.06 -16.27
C ARG A 301 6.07 -16.81 -16.52
N VAL A 302 4.80 -16.81 -16.08
CA VAL A 302 3.88 -15.67 -16.16
C VAL A 302 3.35 -15.37 -14.76
N LEU A 303 3.40 -14.11 -14.35
CA LEU A 303 2.82 -13.64 -13.08
C LEU A 303 1.44 -13.05 -13.32
N ILE A 304 0.51 -13.29 -12.42
CA ILE A 304 -0.86 -12.78 -12.57
C ILE A 304 -1.32 -11.93 -11.38
N ASN A 305 -2.09 -10.87 -11.69
CA ASN A 305 -2.83 -10.10 -10.68
C ASN A 305 -4.30 -9.93 -11.09
N PRO A 306 -5.15 -10.93 -10.83
CA PRO A 306 -6.54 -10.96 -11.27
C PRO A 306 -7.50 -10.20 -10.34
N ILE A 307 -7.09 -9.09 -9.75
CA ILE A 307 -7.90 -8.30 -8.82
C ILE A 307 -9.03 -7.59 -9.56
N LEU A 308 -10.27 -7.84 -9.16
CA LEU A 308 -11.47 -7.28 -9.80
C LEU A 308 -11.95 -5.99 -9.14
N THR A 309 -11.68 -5.81 -7.85
CA THR A 309 -12.15 -4.66 -7.07
C THR A 309 -11.12 -4.26 -6.02
N GLY A 310 -11.15 -3.01 -5.61
CA GLY A 310 -10.27 -2.51 -4.54
C GLY A 310 -10.09 -0.99 -4.62
N SER A 311 -9.15 -0.48 -3.85
CA SER A 311 -8.71 0.92 -3.89
C SER A 311 -7.20 1.01 -3.71
N GLY A 312 -6.62 2.14 -4.06
CA GLY A 312 -5.21 2.42 -3.89
C GLY A 312 -4.28 1.54 -4.73
N VAL A 313 -2.99 1.78 -4.56
CA VAL A 313 -1.92 1.06 -5.28
C VAL A 313 -1.75 -0.35 -4.72
N LYS A 314 -1.66 -1.33 -5.62
CA LYS A 314 -1.40 -2.73 -5.25
C LYS A 314 0.10 -2.97 -5.17
N ILE A 315 0.67 -3.00 -3.97
CA ILE A 315 2.12 -3.19 -3.75
C ILE A 315 2.64 -4.42 -4.49
N LYS A 316 1.89 -5.53 -4.49
CA LYS A 316 2.28 -6.75 -5.20
C LYS A 316 2.48 -6.55 -6.71
N SER A 317 1.71 -5.65 -7.35
CA SER A 317 1.91 -5.34 -8.77
C SER A 317 3.26 -4.69 -9.02
N ILE A 318 3.70 -3.84 -8.09
CA ILE A 318 5.02 -3.23 -8.18
C ILE A 318 6.11 -4.28 -7.88
N GLU A 319 5.89 -5.14 -6.89
CA GLU A 319 6.85 -6.20 -6.53
C GLU A 319 7.10 -7.18 -7.69
N MET A 320 6.05 -7.57 -8.43
CA MET A 320 6.20 -8.43 -9.63
C MET A 320 7.12 -7.84 -10.69
N LEU A 321 7.14 -6.51 -10.84
CA LEU A 321 7.97 -5.83 -11.86
C LEU A 321 9.47 -6.01 -11.65
N GLN A 322 9.91 -6.36 -10.42
CA GLN A 322 11.32 -6.59 -10.12
C GLN A 322 11.91 -7.78 -10.88
N PHE A 323 11.07 -8.75 -11.24
CA PHE A 323 11.51 -10.03 -11.79
C PHE A 323 11.65 -10.00 -13.31
N GLY A 324 11.20 -8.95 -14.00
CA GLY A 324 11.30 -8.81 -15.45
C GLY A 324 10.53 -9.89 -16.21
N LYS A 325 9.57 -10.54 -15.56
CA LYS A 325 8.70 -11.57 -16.14
C LYS A 325 7.45 -10.95 -16.77
N PRO A 326 6.81 -11.62 -17.73
CA PRO A 326 5.50 -11.23 -18.21
C PRO A 326 4.47 -11.15 -17.07
N ILE A 327 3.67 -10.08 -17.06
CA ILE A 327 2.63 -9.88 -16.04
C ILE A 327 1.30 -9.65 -16.74
N VAL A 328 0.30 -10.48 -16.41
CA VAL A 328 -1.09 -10.27 -16.83
C VAL A 328 -1.90 -9.76 -15.62
N SER A 329 -2.59 -8.66 -15.81
CA SER A 329 -3.35 -8.03 -14.73
C SER A 329 -4.66 -7.46 -15.24
N THR A 330 -5.62 -7.26 -14.35
CA THR A 330 -6.79 -6.42 -14.61
C THR A 330 -6.42 -4.94 -14.53
N SER A 331 -7.29 -4.08 -15.04
CA SER A 331 -7.15 -2.62 -14.86
C SER A 331 -7.13 -2.22 -13.39
N GLU A 332 -7.89 -2.93 -12.53
CA GLU A 332 -7.90 -2.70 -11.09
C GLU A 332 -6.57 -3.12 -10.43
N GLY A 333 -5.96 -4.21 -10.92
CA GLY A 333 -4.66 -4.67 -10.41
C GLY A 333 -3.52 -3.68 -10.65
N VAL A 334 -3.63 -2.80 -11.64
CA VAL A 334 -2.64 -1.75 -11.96
C VAL A 334 -3.12 -0.33 -11.63
N SER A 335 -4.28 -0.21 -10.96
CA SER A 335 -4.82 1.10 -10.60
C SER A 335 -3.83 1.87 -9.71
N GLY A 336 -3.77 3.18 -9.89
CA GLY A 336 -2.87 4.07 -9.14
C GLY A 336 -1.41 4.08 -9.60
N LEU A 337 -0.98 3.15 -10.46
CA LEU A 337 0.38 3.16 -11.01
C LEU A 337 0.56 4.28 -12.04
N PRO A 338 1.76 4.88 -12.15
CA PRO A 338 2.09 5.81 -13.22
C PRO A 338 1.88 5.19 -14.60
N THR A 339 1.43 6.00 -15.57
CA THR A 339 1.16 5.51 -16.95
C THR A 339 2.37 4.82 -17.57
N MET A 340 3.58 5.37 -17.35
CA MET A 340 4.83 4.79 -17.84
C MET A 340 5.14 3.42 -17.22
N VAL A 341 4.57 3.10 -16.07
CA VAL A 341 4.74 1.80 -15.40
C VAL A 341 3.68 0.80 -15.88
N LYS A 342 2.46 1.27 -16.16
CA LYS A 342 1.36 0.41 -16.63
C LYS A 342 1.69 -0.33 -17.95
N GLN A 343 2.59 0.22 -18.79
CA GLN A 343 3.02 -0.42 -20.03
C GLN A 343 3.71 -1.78 -19.85
N TYR A 344 4.23 -2.07 -18.66
CA TYR A 344 4.86 -3.36 -18.35
C TYR A 344 3.86 -4.46 -17.96
N PHE A 345 2.57 -4.16 -18.04
CA PHE A 345 1.49 -5.13 -17.80
C PHE A 345 0.68 -5.37 -19.05
N ARG A 346 0.33 -6.61 -19.31
CA ARG A 346 -0.75 -6.93 -20.23
C ARG A 346 -2.05 -6.82 -19.46
N ILE A 347 -2.86 -5.81 -19.78
CA ILE A 347 -4.11 -5.53 -19.08
C ILE A 347 -5.27 -6.22 -19.79
N ALA A 348 -6.02 -7.05 -19.06
CA ALA A 348 -7.21 -7.75 -19.53
C ALA A 348 -8.26 -7.83 -18.43
N ASN A 349 -9.54 -7.55 -18.74
CA ASN A 349 -10.60 -7.41 -17.75
C ASN A 349 -11.69 -8.47 -17.84
N ASP A 350 -11.67 -9.31 -18.85
CA ASP A 350 -12.62 -10.41 -19.03
C ASP A 350 -11.87 -11.75 -19.16
N PRO A 351 -12.53 -12.89 -18.90
CA PRO A 351 -11.88 -14.18 -18.87
C PRO A 351 -11.17 -14.56 -20.19
N ALA A 352 -11.79 -14.26 -21.33
CA ALA A 352 -11.26 -14.67 -22.64
C ALA A 352 -10.00 -13.89 -23.00
N THR A 353 -9.98 -12.57 -22.81
CA THR A 353 -8.80 -11.74 -23.09
C THR A 353 -7.69 -11.99 -22.06
N PHE A 354 -8.02 -12.30 -20.79
CA PHE A 354 -7.03 -12.63 -19.77
C PHE A 354 -6.36 -13.98 -20.09
N ALA A 355 -7.15 -14.99 -20.46
CA ALA A 355 -6.64 -16.29 -20.89
C ALA A 355 -5.77 -16.17 -22.15
N ALA A 356 -6.22 -15.43 -23.18
CA ALA A 356 -5.45 -15.20 -24.39
C ALA A 356 -4.10 -14.52 -24.11
N ALA A 357 -4.08 -13.50 -23.23
CA ALA A 357 -2.85 -12.81 -22.82
C ALA A 357 -1.83 -13.75 -22.15
N ILE A 358 -2.29 -14.68 -21.33
CA ILE A 358 -1.42 -15.68 -20.70
C ILE A 358 -0.89 -16.65 -21.74
N LEU A 359 -1.75 -17.19 -22.62
CA LEU A 359 -1.37 -18.12 -23.66
C LEU A 359 -0.36 -17.53 -24.65
N ASP A 360 -0.52 -16.24 -25.00
CA ASP A 360 0.45 -15.50 -25.82
C ASP A 360 1.84 -15.51 -25.18
N PHE A 361 1.93 -15.29 -23.86
CA PHE A 361 3.21 -15.30 -23.13
C PHE A 361 3.79 -16.71 -22.93
N LEU A 362 2.95 -17.71 -22.76
CA LEU A 362 3.40 -19.09 -22.62
C LEU A 362 3.95 -19.65 -23.96
N GLY A 363 3.55 -19.04 -25.09
CA GLY A 363 3.97 -19.44 -26.44
C GLY A 363 3.36 -20.78 -26.81
N THR A 364 2.21 -20.79 -27.46
CA THR A 364 1.66 -22.03 -28.07
C THR A 364 2.57 -22.59 -29.17
N ASP A 365 3.54 -21.79 -29.63
CA ASP A 365 4.46 -22.11 -30.72
C ASP A 365 5.96 -22.16 -30.32
N GLY A 366 6.27 -22.15 -29.00
CA GLY A 366 7.65 -22.22 -28.50
C GLY A 366 8.50 -20.96 -28.71
N THR A 367 7.94 -19.92 -29.30
CA THR A 367 8.58 -18.60 -29.41
C THR A 367 8.16 -17.73 -28.25
N VAL A 368 8.88 -17.84 -27.14
CA VAL A 368 8.86 -16.77 -26.12
C VAL A 368 9.30 -15.50 -26.84
N PRO A 369 8.51 -14.39 -26.80
CA PRO A 369 9.02 -13.13 -27.30
C PRO A 369 10.23 -12.77 -26.44
N THR A 370 11.43 -12.98 -26.93
CA THR A 370 12.66 -12.45 -26.35
C THR A 370 12.57 -10.94 -26.54
N ILE A 371 12.05 -10.24 -25.54
CA ILE A 371 12.29 -8.81 -25.39
C ILE A 371 13.81 -8.68 -25.37
N ASP A 372 14.35 -7.87 -26.25
CA ASP A 372 15.81 -7.63 -26.41
C ASP A 372 16.40 -7.29 -25.04
N ALA A 373 17.08 -8.31 -24.48
CA ALA A 373 16.97 -8.55 -23.03
C ALA A 373 17.83 -7.65 -22.17
N SER A 374 18.89 -6.99 -22.67
CA SER A 374 19.85 -6.31 -21.78
C SER A 374 19.59 -4.81 -21.63
N GLY A 375 19.32 -4.09 -22.72
CA GLY A 375 19.13 -2.65 -22.68
C GLY A 375 17.76 -2.22 -22.14
N GLU A 376 16.70 -2.96 -22.49
CA GLU A 376 15.33 -2.64 -22.05
C GLU A 376 15.08 -2.99 -20.58
N ARG A 377 15.61 -4.12 -20.10
CA ARG A 377 15.56 -4.48 -18.67
C ARG A 377 16.29 -3.45 -17.81
N LEU A 378 17.41 -2.91 -18.27
CA LEU A 378 18.12 -1.86 -17.54
C LEU A 378 17.29 -0.56 -17.46
N ARG A 379 16.70 -0.14 -18.58
CA ARG A 379 15.82 1.04 -18.64
C ARG A 379 14.59 0.86 -17.77
N GLN A 380 13.96 -0.30 -17.82
CA GLN A 380 12.83 -0.65 -16.96
C GLN A 380 13.23 -0.56 -15.49
N ARG A 381 14.36 -1.16 -15.11
CA ARG A 381 14.86 -1.11 -13.73
C ARG A 381 15.13 0.32 -13.27
N GLN A 382 15.76 1.14 -14.09
CA GLN A 382 16.00 2.56 -13.78
C GLN A 382 14.69 3.33 -13.60
N LEU A 383 13.72 3.16 -14.51
CA LEU A 383 12.40 3.76 -14.38
C LEU A 383 11.71 3.33 -13.09
N LEU A 384 11.72 2.04 -12.77
CA LEU A 384 11.09 1.51 -11.57
C LEU A 384 11.78 2.03 -10.31
N GLN A 385 13.11 2.14 -10.28
CA GLN A 385 13.85 2.73 -9.15
C GLN A 385 13.51 4.20 -8.96
N SER A 386 13.27 4.94 -10.02
CA SER A 386 12.88 6.34 -9.94
C SER A 386 11.48 6.55 -9.35
N TYR A 387 10.55 5.59 -9.50
CA TYR A 387 9.19 5.67 -8.94
C TYR A 387 9.02 4.96 -7.60
N PHE A 388 9.80 3.89 -7.35
CA PHE A 388 9.55 2.98 -6.22
C PHE A 388 10.82 2.64 -5.44
N GLY A 389 11.96 3.21 -5.79
CA GLY A 389 13.26 2.95 -5.18
C GLY A 389 13.82 4.11 -4.37
N GLY A 390 15.10 4.01 -4.07
CA GLY A 390 15.82 5.00 -3.25
C GLY A 390 15.82 6.41 -3.82
N GLU A 391 15.89 6.58 -5.15
CA GLU A 391 15.87 7.90 -5.80
C GLU A 391 14.58 8.68 -5.51
N MET A 392 13.44 7.99 -5.37
CA MET A 392 12.18 8.62 -4.96
C MET A 392 12.29 9.19 -3.54
N ILE A 393 12.93 8.46 -2.62
CA ILE A 393 13.15 8.92 -1.24
C ILE A 393 14.12 10.10 -1.22
N ASP A 394 15.17 10.07 -2.02
CA ASP A 394 16.14 11.17 -2.12
C ASP A 394 15.46 12.45 -2.60
N ARG A 395 14.60 12.37 -3.62
CA ARG A 395 13.77 13.50 -4.07
C ARG A 395 12.81 13.98 -2.99
N THR A 396 12.18 13.06 -2.27
CA THR A 396 11.28 13.42 -1.16
C THR A 396 12.04 14.19 -0.08
N ILE A 397 13.23 13.76 0.30
CA ILE A 397 14.06 14.47 1.29
C ILE A 397 14.45 15.87 0.77
N ALA A 398 14.81 15.99 -0.50
CA ALA A 398 15.12 17.28 -1.11
C ALA A 398 13.91 18.24 -1.11
N ASP A 399 12.71 17.73 -1.40
CA ASP A 399 11.46 18.51 -1.31
C ASP A 399 11.23 19.00 0.12
N LEU A 400 11.38 18.11 1.11
CA LEU A 400 11.20 18.45 2.52
C LEU A 400 12.22 19.51 2.98
N GLN A 401 13.48 19.38 2.56
CA GLN A 401 14.52 20.37 2.85
C GLN A 401 14.22 21.74 2.21
N SER A 402 13.59 21.77 1.04
CA SER A 402 13.19 23.02 0.40
C SER A 402 12.12 23.77 1.17
N ILE A 403 11.17 23.04 1.78
CA ILE A 403 10.11 23.60 2.63
C ILE A 403 10.69 24.23 3.91
N VAL A 404 11.68 23.60 4.53
CA VAL A 404 12.31 24.10 5.76
C VAL A 404 13.10 25.40 5.52
N ARG A 405 13.61 25.59 4.30
CA ARG A 405 14.40 26.78 3.93
C ARG A 405 13.56 27.96 3.44
N SER A 406 12.31 27.73 3.09
CA SER A 406 11.37 28.77 2.63
C SER A 406 10.71 29.51 3.78
#